data_19fb723f96f142bfa450061e84706ee3
#
_entry.id   19fb723f96f142bfa450061e84706ee3
#
_cell.length_a   1.000
_cell.length_b   1.000
_cell.length_c   1.000
_cell.angle_alpha   90.00
_cell.angle_beta   90.00
_cell.angle_gamma   90.00
#
_symmetry.space_group_name_H-M   'P 1'
#
loop_
_entity.id
_entity.type
_entity.pdbx_description
1 polymer ?
#
loop_
_entity_poly.entity_id
_entity_poly.type
_entity_poly.pdbx_seq_one_letter_code
_entity_poly.pdbx_strand_id
1 'polypeptide(L)'
;MSHFSPLLWLCAVSAAALNSFTALDPTGAYEQYLDALGENTPAIAAFFDAAESGVFPWTIPGVSEPIPSPVPDLLPQPPEVVDPVIPDEPEEPVSQFTTVDASYFDDALFLGDSHTDGFHDYAGLGNATYFTKNGLTVKDAVEKSFIELDGKKVTLAEALDTRQFGKVYILLGINEIGAYTAADWAAQYKSLLDLVREKQPDAVIFIQSIFHTTQKK
;
A
#
# COMPACT_ATOMS: atom_id res chain seq x y z
N MET A 1 -9.16 -3.49 -35.70
CA MET A 1 -9.93 -3.47 -34.46
C MET A 1 -9.03 -2.82 -33.42
N SER A 2 -9.31 -1.59 -33.01
CA SER A 2 -8.51 -0.86 -32.02
C SER A 2 -8.76 -1.49 -30.66
N HIS A 3 -7.71 -2.06 -30.04
CA HIS A 3 -7.77 -2.53 -28.67
C HIS A 3 -7.87 -1.32 -27.73
N PHE A 4 -9.08 -1.02 -27.30
CA PHE A 4 -9.31 -0.02 -26.26
C PHE A 4 -8.68 -0.55 -24.95
N SER A 5 -7.67 0.16 -24.43
CA SER A 5 -7.06 -0.22 -23.16
C SER A 5 -8.08 -0.07 -22.02
N PRO A 6 -8.34 -1.12 -21.20
CA PRO A 6 -9.25 -1.03 -20.06
C PRO A 6 -8.86 0.10 -19.08
N LEU A 7 -7.57 0.39 -18.97
CA LEU A 7 -7.04 1.47 -18.13
C LEU A 7 -7.48 2.83 -18.63
N LEU A 8 -7.38 3.09 -19.95
CA LEU A 8 -7.85 4.35 -20.54
C LEU A 8 -9.34 4.54 -20.34
N TRP A 9 -10.12 3.46 -20.43
CA TRP A 9 -11.57 3.53 -20.19
C TRP A 9 -11.86 3.85 -18.71
N LEU A 10 -11.14 3.23 -17.77
CA LEU A 10 -11.29 3.50 -16.33
C LEU A 10 -10.93 4.96 -16.02
N CYS A 11 -9.83 5.47 -16.55
CA CYS A 11 -9.43 6.88 -16.38
C CYS A 11 -10.50 7.84 -16.95
N ALA A 12 -11.05 7.54 -18.13
CA ALA A 12 -12.09 8.37 -18.73
C ALA A 12 -13.37 8.40 -17.90
N VAL A 13 -13.80 7.24 -17.36
CA VAL A 13 -15.00 7.14 -16.49
C VAL A 13 -14.77 7.89 -15.18
N SER A 14 -13.60 7.74 -14.57
CA SER A 14 -13.26 8.45 -13.33
C SER A 14 -13.22 9.97 -13.54
N ALA A 15 -12.61 10.41 -14.63
CA ALA A 15 -12.57 11.84 -14.98
C ALA A 15 -13.97 12.39 -15.25
N ALA A 16 -14.84 11.65 -15.97
CA ALA A 16 -16.22 12.04 -16.21
C ALA A 16 -17.04 12.11 -14.91
N ALA A 17 -16.85 11.16 -14.00
CA ALA A 17 -17.52 11.16 -12.70
C ALA A 17 -17.10 12.35 -11.84
N LEU A 18 -15.81 12.65 -11.74
CA LEU A 18 -15.29 13.81 -11.02
C LEU A 18 -15.77 15.12 -11.64
N ASN A 19 -15.75 15.23 -12.97
CA ASN A 19 -16.26 16.42 -13.65
C ASN A 19 -17.75 16.63 -13.38
N SER A 20 -18.56 15.57 -13.37
CA SER A 20 -19.98 15.66 -13.07
C SER A 20 -20.24 16.02 -11.61
N PHE A 21 -19.50 15.44 -10.68
CA PHE A 21 -19.61 15.76 -9.26
C PHE A 21 -19.27 17.22 -9.00
N THR A 22 -18.16 17.71 -9.56
CA THR A 22 -17.74 19.12 -9.40
C THR A 22 -18.73 20.08 -10.05
N ALA A 23 -19.24 19.77 -11.24
CA ALA A 23 -20.20 20.61 -11.96
C ALA A 23 -21.56 20.71 -11.23
N LEU A 24 -22.01 19.65 -10.54
CA LEU A 24 -23.24 19.65 -9.76
C LEU A 24 -23.08 20.35 -8.41
N ASP A 25 -21.86 20.37 -7.89
CA ASP A 25 -21.50 20.93 -6.59
C ASP A 25 -22.57 20.77 -5.50
N PRO A 26 -22.94 19.54 -5.12
CA PRO A 26 -24.07 19.29 -4.22
C PRO A 26 -23.83 19.90 -2.81
N THR A 27 -22.62 20.37 -2.54
CA THR A 27 -22.19 20.88 -1.23
C THR A 27 -21.92 22.38 -1.22
N GLY A 28 -21.86 23.04 -2.39
CA GLY A 28 -21.44 24.45 -2.55
C GLY A 28 -19.95 24.68 -2.25
N ALA A 29 -19.17 23.62 -2.07
CA ALA A 29 -17.77 23.74 -1.69
C ALA A 29 -16.86 24.13 -2.87
N TYR A 30 -17.33 23.93 -4.09
CA TYR A 30 -16.58 24.21 -5.32
C TYR A 30 -17.04 25.50 -6.03
N GLU A 31 -18.07 26.20 -5.53
CA GLU A 31 -18.69 27.36 -6.17
C GLU A 31 -17.64 28.43 -6.55
N GLN A 32 -16.78 28.85 -5.63
CA GLN A 32 -15.74 29.84 -5.89
C GLN A 32 -14.70 29.42 -6.92
N TYR A 33 -14.44 28.12 -7.06
CA TYR A 33 -13.50 27.57 -8.04
C TYR A 33 -14.18 27.42 -9.41
N LEU A 34 -15.47 27.09 -9.44
CA LEU A 34 -16.27 27.04 -10.67
C LEU A 34 -16.43 28.42 -11.27
N ASP A 35 -16.69 29.44 -10.44
CA ASP A 35 -16.84 30.84 -10.88
C ASP A 35 -15.54 31.42 -11.44
N ALA A 36 -14.39 30.88 -11.02
CA ALA A 36 -13.07 31.28 -11.51
C ALA A 36 -12.70 30.65 -12.84
N LEU A 37 -13.44 29.63 -13.33
CA LEU A 37 -13.13 28.95 -14.58
C LEU A 37 -13.42 29.84 -15.81
N GLY A 38 -12.54 29.74 -16.81
CA GLY A 38 -12.75 30.36 -18.13
C GLY A 38 -13.85 29.64 -18.93
N GLU A 39 -14.41 30.35 -19.92
CA GLU A 39 -15.36 29.76 -20.88
C GLU A 39 -14.73 28.51 -21.53
N ASN A 40 -15.48 27.43 -21.61
CA ASN A 40 -15.06 26.11 -22.14
C ASN A 40 -14.05 25.31 -21.28
N THR A 41 -13.79 25.69 -20.04
CA THR A 41 -12.98 24.89 -19.13
C THR A 41 -13.84 23.82 -18.46
N PRO A 42 -13.48 22.51 -18.49
CA PRO A 42 -14.23 21.46 -17.81
C PRO A 42 -14.27 21.69 -16.29
N ALA A 43 -15.43 21.41 -15.65
CA ALA A 43 -15.61 21.60 -14.22
C ALA A 43 -14.60 20.83 -13.34
N ILE A 44 -14.01 19.74 -13.85
CA ILE A 44 -12.95 19.02 -13.17
C ILE A 44 -11.72 19.89 -12.86
N ALA A 45 -11.49 20.97 -13.58
CA ALA A 45 -10.42 21.91 -13.27
C ALA A 45 -10.62 22.57 -11.90
N ALA A 46 -11.87 22.96 -11.59
CA ALA A 46 -12.22 23.49 -10.27
C ALA A 46 -11.94 22.49 -9.13
N PHE A 47 -12.08 21.18 -9.40
CA PHE A 47 -11.68 20.15 -8.44
C PHE A 47 -10.18 20.18 -8.12
N PHE A 48 -9.35 20.32 -9.13
CA PHE A 48 -7.88 20.38 -8.93
C PHE A 48 -7.47 21.66 -8.20
N ASP A 49 -8.03 22.81 -8.57
CA ASP A 49 -7.77 24.09 -7.90
C ASP A 49 -8.22 24.05 -6.41
N ALA A 50 -9.35 23.43 -6.14
CA ALA A 50 -9.85 23.21 -4.79
C ALA A 50 -8.92 22.26 -4.00
N ALA A 51 -8.45 21.19 -4.64
CA ALA A 51 -7.54 20.21 -4.03
C ALA A 51 -6.19 20.84 -3.64
N GLU A 52 -5.65 21.75 -4.46
CA GLU A 52 -4.44 22.53 -4.10
C GLU A 52 -4.67 23.39 -2.85
N SER A 53 -5.90 23.83 -2.62
CA SER A 53 -6.32 24.56 -1.42
C SER A 53 -6.73 23.65 -0.24
N GLY A 54 -6.57 22.32 -0.38
CA GLY A 54 -6.90 21.33 0.65
C GLY A 54 -8.40 20.97 0.74
N VAL A 55 -9.21 21.36 -0.24
CA VAL A 55 -10.64 21.03 -0.30
C VAL A 55 -10.85 19.77 -1.12
N PHE A 56 -11.24 18.67 -0.46
CA PHE A 56 -11.51 17.38 -1.09
C PHE A 56 -12.95 16.94 -0.77
N PRO A 57 -13.57 16.07 -1.58
CA PRO A 57 -14.94 15.57 -1.32
C PRO A 57 -15.13 14.98 0.09
N TRP A 58 -14.09 14.35 0.64
CA TRP A 58 -14.11 13.75 1.96
C TRP A 58 -13.76 14.71 3.10
N THR A 59 -13.31 15.93 2.82
CA THR A 59 -13.05 16.98 3.84
C THR A 59 -14.23 17.92 4.03
N ILE A 60 -15.27 17.82 3.18
CA ILE A 60 -16.43 18.70 3.22
C ILE A 60 -17.38 18.22 4.32
N PRO A 61 -17.73 19.05 5.32
CA PRO A 61 -18.69 18.69 6.36
C PRO A 61 -20.05 18.32 5.75
N GLY A 62 -20.53 17.10 6.03
CA GLY A 62 -21.82 16.59 5.56
C GLY A 62 -21.75 15.61 4.40
N VAL A 63 -20.57 15.38 3.79
CA VAL A 63 -20.38 14.35 2.73
C VAL A 63 -19.92 13.00 3.31
N SER A 64 -19.40 12.98 4.50
CA SER A 64 -19.03 11.76 5.23
C SER A 64 -20.05 11.47 6.33
N GLU A 65 -21.20 10.95 5.97
CA GLU A 65 -21.87 10.05 6.91
C GLU A 65 -21.17 8.69 6.83
N PRO A 66 -20.65 8.14 7.95
CA PRO A 66 -20.15 6.78 7.94
C PRO A 66 -21.34 5.89 7.54
N ILE A 67 -21.16 5.07 6.51
CA ILE A 67 -22.11 4.01 6.15
C ILE A 67 -22.36 3.22 7.45
N PRO A 68 -23.61 3.20 7.98
CA PRO A 68 -23.88 2.41 9.17
C PRO A 68 -23.60 0.95 8.82
N SER A 69 -22.57 0.38 9.45
CA SER A 69 -22.39 -1.07 9.43
C SER A 69 -23.68 -1.70 9.95
N PRO A 70 -24.26 -2.68 9.25
CA PRO A 70 -25.37 -3.42 9.80
C PRO A 70 -24.87 -4.22 10.99
N VAL A 71 -25.10 -3.70 12.18
CA VAL A 71 -24.94 -4.47 13.42
C VAL A 71 -26.16 -5.37 13.50
N PRO A 72 -26.04 -6.69 13.51
CA PRO A 72 -27.15 -7.55 13.87
C PRO A 72 -27.40 -7.37 15.36
N ASP A 73 -28.46 -6.64 15.67
CA ASP A 73 -29.04 -6.62 17.02
C ASP A 73 -29.68 -7.99 17.25
N LEU A 74 -28.98 -8.89 17.97
CA LEU A 74 -29.55 -10.09 18.62
C LEU A 74 -28.44 -10.98 19.21
N LEU A 75 -27.81 -10.50 20.30
CA LEU A 75 -27.28 -11.41 21.30
C LEU A 75 -27.66 -10.88 22.69
N PRO A 76 -28.20 -11.73 23.59
CA PRO A 76 -28.52 -11.32 24.96
C PRO A 76 -27.23 -10.95 25.69
N GLN A 77 -27.25 -9.77 26.31
CA GLN A 77 -26.14 -9.29 27.12
C GLN A 77 -25.86 -10.27 28.26
N PRO A 78 -24.59 -10.69 28.44
CA PRO A 78 -24.19 -11.40 29.65
C PRO A 78 -24.30 -10.47 30.88
N PRO A 79 -24.53 -10.99 32.09
CA PRO A 79 -24.61 -10.16 33.26
C PRO A 79 -23.33 -9.38 33.50
N GLU A 80 -23.50 -8.14 33.93
CA GLU A 80 -22.44 -7.17 34.23
C GLU A 80 -21.40 -7.77 35.17
N VAL A 81 -20.27 -8.19 34.63
CA VAL A 81 -19.10 -8.57 35.41
C VAL A 81 -18.36 -7.30 35.73
N VAL A 82 -18.34 -6.88 37.00
CA VAL A 82 -17.48 -5.79 37.44
C VAL A 82 -16.04 -6.28 37.28
N ASP A 83 -15.37 -5.73 36.24
CA ASP A 83 -13.96 -5.98 36.02
C ASP A 83 -13.14 -5.54 37.25
N PRO A 84 -12.20 -6.36 37.70
CA PRO A 84 -11.26 -5.93 38.72
C PRO A 84 -10.44 -4.77 38.13
N VAL A 85 -10.34 -3.66 38.88
CA VAL A 85 -9.49 -2.51 38.56
C VAL A 85 -8.07 -3.04 38.40
N ILE A 86 -7.64 -3.18 37.12
CA ILE A 86 -6.24 -3.44 36.77
C ILE A 86 -5.51 -2.13 37.11
N PRO A 87 -4.44 -2.14 37.92
CA PRO A 87 -3.62 -0.94 38.08
C PRO A 87 -3.11 -0.48 36.72
N ASP A 88 -3.14 0.84 36.46
CA ASP A 88 -2.59 1.46 35.27
C ASP A 88 -1.20 0.90 34.98
N GLU A 89 -1.11 0.08 33.93
CA GLU A 89 0.17 -0.31 33.34
C GLU A 89 0.80 0.99 32.82
N PRO A 90 2.07 1.29 33.15
CA PRO A 90 2.68 2.52 32.71
C PRO A 90 2.61 2.61 31.19
N GLU A 91 1.96 3.66 30.66
CA GLU A 91 1.90 3.94 29.24
C GLU A 91 3.33 3.91 28.67
N GLU A 92 3.63 2.90 27.84
CA GLU A 92 4.89 2.88 27.13
C GLU A 92 4.99 4.16 26.30
N PRO A 93 6.14 4.84 26.30
CA PRO A 93 6.28 6.09 25.58
C PRO A 93 5.98 5.87 24.10
N VAL A 94 4.95 6.53 23.60
CA VAL A 94 4.57 6.52 22.19
C VAL A 94 5.81 6.91 21.38
N SER A 95 6.36 5.97 20.62
CA SER A 95 7.55 6.22 19.82
C SER A 95 7.21 7.33 18.82
N GLN A 96 7.86 8.47 18.97
CA GLN A 96 7.69 9.56 18.01
C GLN A 96 8.30 9.16 16.68
N PHE A 97 7.51 9.22 15.60
CA PHE A 97 8.04 9.03 14.26
C PHE A 97 9.10 10.09 13.97
N THR A 98 10.26 9.65 13.49
CA THR A 98 11.37 10.53 13.12
C THR A 98 11.40 10.67 11.61
N THR A 99 11.50 11.90 11.13
CA THR A 99 11.74 12.16 9.70
C THR A 99 13.18 11.78 9.35
N VAL A 100 13.34 11.02 8.27
CA VAL A 100 14.64 10.64 7.71
C VAL A 100 14.74 11.15 6.27
N ASP A 101 15.96 11.39 5.82
CA ASP A 101 16.22 11.69 4.41
C ASP A 101 16.41 10.42 3.57
N ALA A 102 16.55 10.59 2.24
CA ALA A 102 16.68 9.46 1.32
C ALA A 102 17.93 8.59 1.58
N SER A 103 19.00 9.14 2.15
CA SER A 103 20.23 8.41 2.45
C SER A 103 20.04 7.33 3.52
N TYR A 104 18.99 7.44 4.33
CA TYR A 104 18.62 6.39 5.27
C TYR A 104 18.40 5.03 4.58
N PHE A 105 18.06 5.03 3.30
CA PHE A 105 17.77 3.82 2.51
C PHE A 105 18.94 3.37 1.65
N ASP A 106 20.12 3.99 1.72
CA ASP A 106 21.29 3.63 0.87
C ASP A 106 21.80 2.20 1.10
N ASP A 107 21.58 1.67 2.30
CA ASP A 107 21.91 0.30 2.69
C ASP A 107 20.67 -0.63 2.68
N ALA A 108 19.57 -0.19 2.10
CA ALA A 108 18.33 -0.95 2.10
C ALA A 108 18.19 -1.85 0.86
N LEU A 109 17.59 -3.02 1.08
CA LEU A 109 17.04 -3.89 0.05
C LEU A 109 15.51 -3.85 0.11
N PHE A 110 14.88 -3.63 -1.03
CA PHE A 110 13.45 -3.81 -1.22
C PHE A 110 13.20 -5.08 -2.03
N LEU A 111 12.57 -6.07 -1.39
CA LEU A 111 12.20 -7.35 -1.99
C LEU A 111 10.69 -7.41 -2.17
N GLY A 112 10.22 -7.63 -3.41
CA GLY A 112 8.78 -7.68 -3.62
C GLY A 112 8.34 -7.94 -5.06
N ASP A 113 7.05 -7.80 -5.26
CA ASP A 113 6.37 -7.99 -6.54
C ASP A 113 6.24 -6.69 -7.35
N SER A 114 5.23 -6.61 -8.22
CA SER A 114 4.96 -5.44 -9.05
C SER A 114 4.69 -4.15 -8.27
N HIS A 115 4.24 -4.23 -7.01
CA HIS A 115 4.05 -3.04 -6.17
C HIS A 115 5.39 -2.45 -5.75
N THR A 116 6.34 -3.31 -5.40
CA THR A 116 7.71 -2.89 -5.09
C THR A 116 8.46 -2.39 -6.33
N ASP A 117 8.18 -2.98 -7.50
CA ASP A 117 8.69 -2.52 -8.79
C ASP A 117 8.19 -1.10 -9.12
N GLY A 118 6.88 -0.86 -8.95
CA GLY A 118 6.31 0.47 -9.08
C GLY A 118 6.86 1.47 -8.03
N PHE A 119 7.11 1.01 -6.81
CA PHE A 119 7.76 1.85 -5.80
C PHE A 119 9.17 2.26 -6.25
N HIS A 120 9.96 1.34 -6.80
CA HIS A 120 11.28 1.65 -7.36
C HIS A 120 11.24 2.79 -8.39
N ASP A 121 10.25 2.76 -9.29
CA ASP A 121 10.14 3.74 -10.37
C ASP A 121 9.83 5.17 -9.87
N TYR A 122 9.15 5.30 -8.73
CA TYR A 122 8.61 6.60 -8.26
C TYR A 122 9.18 7.09 -6.93
N ALA A 123 9.86 6.24 -6.13
CA ALA A 123 10.31 6.62 -4.79
C ALA A 123 11.50 7.56 -4.75
N GLY A 124 12.29 7.65 -5.84
CA GLY A 124 13.48 8.50 -5.89
C GLY A 124 14.62 8.06 -4.98
N LEU A 125 14.62 6.81 -4.51
CA LEU A 125 15.65 6.23 -3.65
C LEU A 125 16.76 5.57 -4.49
N GLY A 126 17.53 6.36 -5.21
CA GLY A 126 18.45 5.88 -6.25
C GLY A 126 19.60 4.98 -5.78
N ASN A 127 19.94 4.98 -4.48
CA ASN A 127 21.02 4.14 -3.93
C ASN A 127 20.50 2.85 -3.28
N ALA A 128 19.20 2.72 -3.05
CA ALA A 128 18.61 1.50 -2.54
C ALA A 128 18.69 0.36 -3.56
N THR A 129 18.71 -0.87 -3.09
CA THR A 129 18.72 -2.07 -3.93
C THR A 129 17.31 -2.64 -4.05
N TYR A 130 16.94 -3.10 -5.25
CA TYR A 130 15.61 -3.65 -5.51
C TYR A 130 15.71 -5.04 -6.13
N PHE A 131 15.12 -6.04 -5.48
CA PHE A 131 14.93 -7.38 -6.02
C PHE A 131 13.46 -7.60 -6.28
N THR A 132 13.00 -7.27 -7.47
CA THR A 132 11.59 -7.25 -7.83
C THR A 132 11.30 -8.16 -9.03
N LYS A 133 10.07 -8.64 -9.09
CA LYS A 133 9.54 -9.32 -10.26
C LYS A 133 8.01 -9.26 -10.26
N ASN A 134 7.42 -8.91 -11.40
CA ASN A 134 5.97 -8.94 -11.58
C ASN A 134 5.40 -10.33 -11.28
N GLY A 135 4.38 -10.39 -10.41
CA GLY A 135 3.76 -11.63 -10.00
C GLY A 135 4.63 -12.51 -9.10
N LEU A 136 5.67 -11.96 -8.46
CA LEU A 136 6.51 -12.73 -7.53
C LEU A 136 5.68 -13.23 -6.36
N THR A 137 5.79 -14.51 -6.08
CA THR A 137 5.21 -15.16 -4.91
C THR A 137 6.30 -15.42 -3.86
N VAL A 138 5.91 -15.64 -2.61
CA VAL A 138 6.86 -16.01 -1.52
C VAL A 138 7.62 -17.27 -1.88
N LYS A 139 6.93 -18.28 -2.42
CA LYS A 139 7.55 -19.53 -2.87
C LYS A 139 8.57 -19.29 -3.99
N ASP A 140 8.19 -18.51 -4.99
CA ASP A 140 9.06 -18.22 -6.13
C ASP A 140 10.28 -17.40 -5.71
N ALA A 141 10.15 -16.51 -4.71
CA ALA A 141 11.25 -15.75 -4.19
C ALA A 141 12.34 -16.62 -3.54
N VAL A 142 11.95 -17.77 -2.95
CA VAL A 142 12.89 -18.72 -2.35
C VAL A 142 13.48 -19.67 -3.40
N GLU A 143 12.63 -20.16 -4.33
CA GLU A 143 13.00 -21.30 -5.19
C GLU A 143 13.54 -20.91 -6.57
N LYS A 144 13.18 -19.71 -7.10
CA LYS A 144 13.47 -19.36 -8.49
C LYS A 144 14.59 -18.34 -8.64
N SER A 145 15.31 -18.45 -9.76
CA SER A 145 16.25 -17.42 -10.21
C SER A 145 15.48 -16.31 -10.92
N PHE A 146 15.37 -15.12 -10.31
CA PHE A 146 14.64 -13.98 -10.85
C PHE A 146 15.42 -12.67 -10.82
N ILE A 147 16.50 -12.61 -10.07
CA ILE A 147 17.35 -11.43 -9.91
C ILE A 147 18.41 -11.44 -10.99
N GLU A 148 18.60 -10.34 -11.68
CA GLU A 148 19.65 -10.22 -12.70
C GLU A 148 20.90 -9.56 -12.10
N LEU A 149 22.00 -10.32 -12.06
CA LEU A 149 23.30 -9.85 -11.65
C LEU A 149 24.33 -10.21 -12.76
N ASP A 150 25.05 -9.22 -13.23
CA ASP A 150 26.09 -9.38 -14.27
C ASP A 150 25.61 -10.14 -15.52
N GLY A 151 24.37 -9.88 -15.94
CA GLY A 151 23.72 -10.50 -17.11
C GLY A 151 23.31 -11.96 -16.91
N LYS A 152 23.27 -12.45 -15.65
CA LYS A 152 22.81 -13.78 -15.29
C LYS A 152 21.64 -13.70 -14.31
N LYS A 153 20.70 -14.62 -14.47
CA LYS A 153 19.64 -14.80 -13.47
C LYS A 153 20.13 -15.66 -12.32
N VAL A 154 20.04 -15.12 -11.12
CA VAL A 154 20.44 -15.79 -9.87
C VAL A 154 19.26 -15.90 -8.91
N THR A 155 19.38 -16.78 -7.94
CA THR A 155 18.42 -16.95 -6.85
C THR A 155 18.57 -15.81 -5.83
N LEU A 156 17.57 -15.65 -4.96
CA LEU A 156 17.67 -14.70 -3.84
C LEU A 156 18.86 -15.01 -2.93
N ALA A 157 19.10 -16.30 -2.65
CA ALA A 157 20.23 -16.73 -1.82
C ALA A 157 21.57 -16.27 -2.41
N GLU A 158 21.79 -16.52 -3.71
CA GLU A 158 23.00 -16.12 -4.42
C GLU A 158 23.16 -14.59 -4.45
N ALA A 159 22.07 -13.87 -4.67
CA ALA A 159 22.10 -12.41 -4.69
C ALA A 159 22.44 -11.81 -3.30
N LEU A 160 21.89 -12.37 -2.23
CA LEU A 160 22.15 -11.94 -0.86
C LEU A 160 23.60 -12.25 -0.40
N ASP A 161 24.27 -13.21 -1.02
CA ASP A 161 25.69 -13.49 -0.73
C ASP A 161 26.64 -12.43 -1.31
N THR A 162 26.17 -11.58 -2.24
CA THR A 162 27.03 -10.59 -2.91
C THR A 162 27.20 -9.30 -2.12
N ARG A 163 26.27 -8.97 -1.22
CA ARG A 163 26.26 -7.70 -0.47
C ARG A 163 25.54 -7.86 0.87
N GLN A 164 26.02 -7.17 1.89
CA GLN A 164 25.32 -7.03 3.16
C GLN A 164 24.44 -5.77 3.14
N PHE A 165 23.26 -5.89 3.71
CA PHE A 165 22.27 -4.82 3.84
C PHE A 165 22.04 -4.50 5.31
N GLY A 166 21.84 -3.22 5.64
CA GLY A 166 21.41 -2.80 6.98
C GLY A 166 19.90 -3.00 7.20
N LYS A 167 19.13 -2.95 6.10
CA LYS A 167 17.66 -3.05 6.15
C LYS A 167 17.16 -3.89 4.98
N VAL A 168 16.17 -4.76 5.25
CA VAL A 168 15.47 -5.55 4.22
C VAL A 168 13.98 -5.33 4.37
N TYR A 169 13.36 -4.71 3.38
CA TYR A 169 11.92 -4.48 3.30
C TYR A 169 11.29 -5.54 2.40
N ILE A 170 10.31 -6.28 2.90
CA ILE A 170 9.66 -7.38 2.17
C ILE A 170 8.17 -7.07 2.00
N LEU A 171 7.72 -6.93 0.76
CA LEU A 171 6.31 -6.79 0.39
C LEU A 171 5.92 -7.90 -0.58
N LEU A 172 5.38 -8.99 -0.06
CA LEU A 172 4.94 -10.17 -0.81
C LEU A 172 3.65 -10.73 -0.20
N GLY A 173 2.87 -11.45 -0.99
CA GLY A 173 1.67 -12.15 -0.54
C GLY A 173 0.41 -11.85 -1.34
N ILE A 174 0.34 -10.75 -2.07
CA ILE A 174 -0.86 -10.38 -2.84
C ILE A 174 -1.14 -11.35 -3.98
N ASN A 175 -0.08 -11.93 -4.58
CA ASN A 175 -0.20 -12.87 -5.70
C ASN A 175 -0.64 -14.28 -5.28
N GLU A 176 -0.73 -14.53 -3.97
CA GLU A 176 -1.09 -15.83 -3.40
C GLU A 176 -2.45 -15.83 -2.71
N ILE A 177 -3.15 -14.69 -2.72
CA ILE A 177 -4.47 -14.58 -2.08
C ILE A 177 -5.42 -15.64 -2.65
N GLY A 178 -5.92 -16.50 -1.74
CA GLY A 178 -6.84 -17.59 -2.09
C GLY A 178 -6.18 -18.86 -2.66
N ALA A 179 -4.85 -18.89 -2.82
CA ALA A 179 -4.13 -20.05 -3.33
C ALA A 179 -3.75 -21.05 -2.23
N TYR A 180 -3.56 -20.59 -1.01
CA TYR A 180 -3.09 -21.40 0.13
C TYR A 180 -3.94 -21.17 1.38
N THR A 181 -3.86 -22.10 2.33
CA THR A 181 -4.34 -21.84 3.69
C THR A 181 -3.41 -20.83 4.38
N ALA A 182 -3.91 -20.14 5.40
CA ALA A 182 -3.08 -19.20 6.15
C ALA A 182 -1.86 -19.89 6.81
N ALA A 183 -2.02 -21.13 7.24
CA ALA A 183 -0.94 -21.93 7.85
C ALA A 183 0.16 -22.29 6.81
N ASP A 184 -0.25 -22.75 5.62
CA ASP A 184 0.69 -23.10 4.56
C ASP A 184 1.44 -21.87 4.04
N TRP A 185 0.71 -20.75 3.90
CA TRP A 185 1.32 -19.49 3.51
C TRP A 185 2.32 -18.98 4.56
N ALA A 186 1.96 -19.02 5.85
CA ALA A 186 2.85 -18.61 6.92
C ALA A 186 4.13 -19.49 6.98
N ALA A 187 4.02 -20.79 6.69
CA ALA A 187 5.18 -21.68 6.62
C ALA A 187 6.12 -21.30 5.47
N GLN A 188 5.58 -20.97 4.29
CA GLN A 188 6.37 -20.48 3.16
C GLN A 188 7.04 -19.14 3.47
N TYR A 189 6.30 -18.22 4.09
CA TYR A 189 6.84 -16.91 4.48
C TYR A 189 7.96 -17.06 5.52
N LYS A 190 7.80 -17.99 6.46
CA LYS A 190 8.86 -18.30 7.42
C LYS A 190 10.13 -18.79 6.71
N SER A 191 10.01 -19.64 5.70
CA SER A 191 11.18 -20.13 4.93
C SER A 191 11.91 -18.98 4.23
N LEU A 192 11.18 -17.99 3.71
CA LEU A 192 11.78 -16.77 3.15
C LEU A 192 12.52 -15.96 4.23
N LEU A 193 11.91 -15.78 5.39
CA LEU A 193 12.53 -15.04 6.50
C LEU A 193 13.78 -15.74 7.03
N ASP A 194 13.73 -17.07 7.16
CA ASP A 194 14.86 -17.87 7.59
C ASP A 194 16.04 -17.71 6.62
N LEU A 195 15.76 -17.78 5.30
CA LEU A 195 16.76 -17.54 4.25
C LEU A 195 17.39 -16.13 4.35
N VAL A 196 16.53 -15.10 4.44
CA VAL A 196 17.01 -13.71 4.55
C VAL A 196 17.84 -13.54 5.83
N ARG A 197 17.40 -14.09 6.94
CA ARG A 197 18.11 -13.99 8.23
C ARG A 197 19.45 -14.72 8.20
N GLU A 198 19.51 -15.89 7.55
CA GLU A 198 20.76 -16.65 7.37
C GLU A 198 21.80 -15.86 6.58
N LYS A 199 21.37 -15.23 5.48
CA LYS A 199 22.25 -14.48 4.56
C LYS A 199 22.57 -13.07 5.04
N GLN A 200 21.68 -12.47 5.85
CA GLN A 200 21.76 -11.08 6.33
C GLN A 200 21.53 -11.04 7.85
N PRO A 201 22.46 -11.59 8.65
CA PRO A 201 22.27 -11.78 10.10
C PRO A 201 22.09 -10.47 10.86
N ASP A 202 22.73 -9.39 10.41
CA ASP A 202 22.71 -8.08 11.07
C ASP A 202 21.65 -7.12 10.53
N ALA A 203 20.94 -7.50 9.46
CA ALA A 203 19.92 -6.65 8.85
C ALA A 203 18.65 -6.55 9.71
N VAL A 204 18.06 -5.35 9.76
CA VAL A 204 16.70 -5.18 10.26
C VAL A 204 15.72 -5.57 9.17
N ILE A 205 14.86 -6.56 9.44
CA ILE A 205 13.87 -7.05 8.47
C ILE A 205 12.53 -6.40 8.78
N PHE A 206 11.98 -5.68 7.78
CA PHE A 206 10.65 -5.07 7.81
C PHE A 206 9.70 -5.87 6.92
N ILE A 207 8.68 -6.46 7.53
CA ILE A 207 7.60 -7.13 6.80
C ILE A 207 6.49 -6.09 6.59
N GLN A 208 6.19 -5.80 5.33
CA GLN A 208 5.13 -4.88 4.95
C GLN A 208 3.83 -5.66 4.73
N SER A 209 2.72 -5.15 5.29
CA SER A 209 1.41 -5.73 5.04
C SER A 209 0.96 -5.47 3.61
N ILE A 210 0.30 -6.46 3.00
CA ILE A 210 -0.37 -6.29 1.72
C ILE A 210 -1.58 -5.35 1.88
N PHE A 211 -1.96 -4.69 0.78
CA PHE A 211 -3.14 -3.83 0.77
C PHE A 211 -4.43 -4.63 1.00
N HIS A 212 -5.41 -3.98 1.60
CA HIS A 212 -6.74 -4.58 1.72
C HIS A 212 -7.34 -4.83 0.33
N THR A 213 -7.79 -6.05 0.10
CA THR A 213 -8.47 -6.43 -1.13
C THR A 213 -9.96 -6.61 -0.87
N THR A 214 -10.81 -6.13 -1.80
CA THR A 214 -12.25 -6.37 -1.71
C THR A 214 -12.57 -7.80 -2.16
N GLN A 215 -13.38 -8.51 -1.36
CA GLN A 215 -13.95 -9.78 -1.85
C GLN A 215 -14.89 -9.46 -3.02
N LYS A 216 -14.68 -10.12 -4.17
CA LYS A 216 -15.75 -10.20 -5.19
C LYS A 216 -16.91 -10.95 -4.56
N LYS A 217 -18.08 -10.28 -4.43
CA LYS A 217 -19.36 -10.94 -4.14
C LYS A 217 -19.79 -11.78 -5.32
#